data_8107664558a2a3845b47df4c1433b798
#
_entry.id   8107664558a2a3845b47df4c1433b798
#
_cell.length_a   1.000
_cell.length_b   1.000
_cell.length_c   1.000
_cell.angle_alpha   90.00
_cell.angle_beta   90.00
_cell.angle_gamma   90.00
#
_symmetry.space_group_name_H-M   'P 1'
#
loop_
_entity.id
_entity.type
_entity.pdbx_description
1 polymer ?
#
loop_
_entity_poly.entity_id
_entity_poly.type
_entity_poly.pdbx_seq_one_letter_code
_entity_poly.pdbx_strand_id
1 'polypeptide(L)'
;MKRLILYIAGLIFLAGCSTTKHLPEGEILYTGQKPMIVLNRSETSVGEIAMEEVEAALATAPNNSLLGSSTIRYPFPFGLWIYNGFQKYEKGFGKWIFNKFAATPVLMSTVNPDIRQKAAVNLLRDYGYFNGSVSYKTFIDPKDSLKAKLQYTVNMRNPYFIDTVYYRGFSERTTRIMELGRRRSLISSGEQFNVADLDGERTRISTLLRNVGCYYFRPDYLTYQADTMIVPNGHVQMRLIPVPGMPKVAEKQFRVGRKSVYLLGKQGQEPNDSMDYKGLTIHYYNKPPVRPNMLYRWLNYQGYRRKRQIQDSAGIARQ
;
A
#
# COMPACT_ATOMS: atom_id res chain seq x y z
N MET A 1 4.86 -51.44 31.04
CA MET A 1 4.60 -50.92 29.70
C MET A 1 4.61 -49.37 29.64
N LYS A 2 3.82 -48.64 30.42
CA LYS A 2 3.79 -47.15 30.37
C LYS A 2 5.15 -46.49 30.64
N ARG A 3 5.95 -46.99 31.60
CA ARG A 3 7.30 -46.44 31.87
C ARG A 3 8.29 -46.71 30.74
N LEU A 4 8.19 -47.87 30.08
CA LEU A 4 9.04 -48.22 28.93
C LEU A 4 8.73 -47.31 27.72
N ILE A 5 7.47 -47.00 27.47
CA ILE A 5 7.03 -46.07 26.43
C ILE A 5 7.56 -44.64 26.70
N LEU A 6 7.58 -44.22 27.97
CA LEU A 6 8.16 -42.96 28.40
C LEU A 6 9.69 -42.90 28.18
N TYR A 7 10.40 -43.98 28.45
CA TYR A 7 11.85 -44.08 28.19
C TYR A 7 12.16 -44.15 26.70
N ILE A 8 11.37 -44.87 25.90
CA ILE A 8 11.52 -44.92 24.43
C ILE A 8 11.18 -43.56 23.83
N ALA A 9 10.13 -42.89 24.28
CA ALA A 9 9.81 -41.52 23.86
C ALA A 9 10.92 -40.55 24.25
N GLY A 10 11.49 -40.66 25.45
CA GLY A 10 12.63 -39.85 25.88
C GLY A 10 13.91 -40.10 25.08
N LEU A 11 14.19 -41.37 24.72
CA LEU A 11 15.32 -41.73 23.84
C LEU A 11 15.16 -41.24 22.40
N ILE A 12 13.94 -41.20 21.86
CA ILE A 12 13.63 -40.64 20.56
C ILE A 12 13.84 -39.11 20.55
N PHE A 13 13.57 -38.45 21.67
CA PHE A 13 13.86 -37.02 21.86
C PHE A 13 15.36 -36.70 21.98
N LEU A 14 16.18 -37.66 22.45
CA LEU A 14 17.64 -37.49 22.57
C LEU A 14 18.41 -37.87 21.29
N ALA A 15 17.80 -38.61 20.38
CA ALA A 15 18.33 -38.77 19.02
C ALA A 15 18.15 -37.42 18.26
N GLY A 16 19.05 -36.48 18.56
CA GLY A 16 19.01 -35.13 18.03
C GLY A 16 18.84 -35.12 16.51
N CYS A 17 17.61 -34.96 16.05
CA CYS A 17 17.36 -34.72 14.63
C CYS A 17 18.11 -33.43 14.23
N SER A 18 19.24 -33.59 13.53
CA SER A 18 19.96 -32.49 12.95
C SER A 18 19.00 -31.65 12.10
N THR A 19 18.86 -30.37 12.42
CA THR A 19 17.99 -29.46 11.67
C THR A 19 18.57 -29.09 10.31
N THR A 20 19.85 -29.44 10.07
CA THR A 20 20.64 -29.09 8.88
C THR A 20 20.93 -30.29 7.97
N LYS A 21 20.43 -31.49 8.29
CA LYS A 21 20.76 -32.74 7.59
C LYS A 21 20.40 -32.77 6.10
N HIS A 22 19.36 -32.10 5.71
CA HIS A 22 18.82 -32.10 4.33
C HIS A 22 18.72 -30.68 3.75
N LEU A 23 19.67 -29.82 4.10
CA LEU A 23 19.83 -28.54 3.42
C LEU A 23 20.42 -28.75 2.03
N PRO A 24 20.03 -27.96 1.02
CA PRO A 24 20.71 -27.92 -0.27
C PRO A 24 22.18 -27.55 -0.09
N GLU A 25 23.04 -28.02 -1.01
CA GLU A 25 24.47 -27.69 -0.98
C GLU A 25 24.70 -26.18 -1.04
N GLY A 26 25.57 -25.67 -0.19
CA GLY A 26 25.90 -24.24 -0.11
C GLY A 26 24.88 -23.37 0.63
N GLU A 27 23.77 -23.91 1.10
CA GLU A 27 22.73 -23.15 1.80
C GLU A 27 22.92 -23.13 3.32
N ILE A 28 22.55 -21.99 3.91
CA ILE A 28 22.60 -21.76 5.36
C ILE A 28 21.18 -21.63 5.89
N LEU A 29 20.86 -22.36 6.95
CA LEU A 29 19.58 -22.30 7.65
C LEU A 29 19.47 -20.97 8.41
N TYR A 30 18.44 -20.21 8.11
CA TYR A 30 18.09 -19.03 8.88
C TYR A 30 17.42 -19.41 10.21
N THR A 31 18.05 -19.03 11.31
CA THR A 31 17.58 -19.35 12.67
C THR A 31 16.96 -18.15 13.38
N GLY A 32 16.81 -17.05 12.68
CA GLY A 32 16.11 -15.87 13.17
C GLY A 32 16.96 -14.60 13.19
N GLN A 33 16.37 -13.55 13.74
CA GLN A 33 16.95 -12.22 13.80
C GLN A 33 17.41 -11.90 15.22
N LYS A 34 18.57 -11.26 15.35
CA LYS A 34 18.99 -10.56 16.57
C LYS A 34 18.23 -9.24 16.70
N PRO A 35 18.14 -8.66 17.91
CA PRO A 35 17.56 -7.33 18.07
C PRO A 35 18.14 -6.32 17.08
N MET A 36 17.28 -5.58 16.44
CA MET A 36 17.67 -4.55 15.49
C MET A 36 18.34 -3.39 16.19
N ILE A 37 19.35 -2.82 15.55
CA ILE A 37 20.03 -1.62 16.04
C ILE A 37 19.43 -0.43 15.29
N VAL A 38 18.87 0.52 16.02
CA VAL A 38 18.33 1.76 15.45
C VAL A 38 19.19 2.92 15.88
N LEU A 39 19.73 3.63 14.90
CA LEU A 39 20.55 4.83 15.10
C LEU A 39 19.78 6.07 14.65
N ASN A 40 19.95 7.17 15.35
CA ASN A 40 19.28 8.44 15.05
C ASN A 40 17.76 8.27 14.84
N ARG A 41 17.11 7.57 15.78
CA ARG A 41 15.67 7.38 15.76
C ARG A 41 14.97 8.75 15.78
N SER A 42 14.00 8.91 14.90
CA SER A 42 13.17 10.11 14.88
C SER A 42 12.07 10.03 15.94
N GLU A 43 11.79 11.17 16.58
CA GLU A 43 10.73 11.30 17.59
C GLU A 43 9.42 11.85 16.99
N THR A 44 9.37 12.04 15.64
CA THR A 44 8.14 12.49 14.96
C THR A 44 7.16 11.33 14.81
N SER A 45 5.86 11.60 14.81
CA SER A 45 4.82 10.59 14.55
C SER A 45 5.01 9.91 13.20
N VAL A 46 5.43 10.66 12.18
CA VAL A 46 5.76 10.13 10.84
C VAL A 46 6.97 9.20 10.91
N GLY A 47 7.97 9.55 11.74
CA GLY A 47 9.16 8.73 11.96
C GLY A 47 8.87 7.42 12.69
N GLU A 48 7.92 7.42 13.60
CA GLU A 48 7.48 6.18 14.28
C GLU A 48 6.78 5.23 13.29
N ILE A 49 5.87 5.75 12.45
CA ILE A 49 5.21 4.97 11.39
C ILE A 49 6.25 4.41 10.41
N ALA A 50 7.18 5.25 9.95
CA ALA A 50 8.25 4.82 9.05
C ALA A 50 9.08 3.67 9.65
N MET A 51 9.39 3.76 10.94
CA MET A 51 10.17 2.74 11.62
C MET A 51 9.39 1.44 11.77
N GLU A 52 8.10 1.51 12.10
CA GLU A 52 7.21 0.34 12.18
C GLU A 52 7.14 -0.41 10.83
N GLU A 53 6.98 0.32 9.73
CA GLU A 53 6.97 -0.28 8.38
C GLU A 53 8.33 -0.87 8.00
N VAL A 54 9.44 -0.21 8.35
CA VAL A 54 10.78 -0.74 8.14
C VAL A 54 11.00 -2.02 8.95
N GLU A 55 10.58 -2.04 10.22
CA GLU A 55 10.64 -3.24 11.06
C GLU A 55 9.83 -4.40 10.46
N ALA A 56 8.62 -4.12 9.99
CA ALA A 56 7.77 -5.11 9.31
C ALA A 56 8.41 -5.65 8.02
N ALA A 57 9.02 -4.79 7.20
CA ALA A 57 9.69 -5.19 5.95
C ALA A 57 10.94 -6.04 6.20
N LEU A 58 11.67 -5.78 7.27
CA LEU A 58 12.87 -6.52 7.67
C LEU A 58 12.54 -7.80 8.45
N ALA A 59 11.35 -7.91 9.02
CA ALA A 59 10.93 -9.06 9.81
C ALA A 59 10.85 -10.33 8.95
N THR A 60 11.44 -11.41 9.44
CA THR A 60 11.33 -12.74 8.82
C THR A 60 11.15 -13.80 9.90
N ALA A 61 10.12 -14.63 9.72
CA ALA A 61 9.82 -15.71 10.64
C ALA A 61 10.76 -16.92 10.39
N PRO A 62 11.48 -17.40 11.39
CA PRO A 62 12.28 -18.64 11.29
C PRO A 62 11.39 -19.87 11.41
N ASN A 63 11.95 -21.06 11.15
CA ASN A 63 11.23 -22.34 11.20
C ASN A 63 10.59 -22.69 12.56
N ASN A 64 11.02 -22.08 13.65
CA ASN A 64 10.44 -22.25 14.97
C ASN A 64 9.52 -21.10 15.41
N SER A 65 9.03 -20.31 14.47
CA SER A 65 8.10 -19.22 14.76
C SER A 65 6.73 -19.75 15.19
N LEU A 66 6.10 -19.06 16.13
CA LEU A 66 4.71 -19.32 16.51
C LEU A 66 3.80 -18.50 15.58
N LEU A 67 2.93 -19.20 14.83
CA LEU A 67 1.97 -18.60 13.90
C LEU A 67 2.59 -17.59 12.90
N GLY A 68 3.85 -17.82 12.49
CA GLY A 68 4.55 -16.93 11.56
C GLY A 68 5.19 -15.68 12.19
N SER A 69 5.18 -15.55 13.51
CA SER A 69 5.80 -14.43 14.23
C SER A 69 7.32 -14.41 14.06
N SER A 70 7.90 -13.25 13.82
CA SER A 70 9.35 -13.06 13.82
C SER A 70 9.95 -13.06 15.24
N THR A 71 9.14 -12.78 16.26
CA THR A 71 9.56 -12.59 17.66
C THR A 71 9.19 -13.74 18.58
N ILE A 72 7.97 -14.29 18.44
CA ILE A 72 7.48 -15.37 19.30
C ILE A 72 7.88 -16.72 18.70
N ARG A 73 8.56 -17.56 19.50
CA ARG A 73 9.17 -18.81 19.04
C ARG A 73 8.77 -19.98 19.91
N TYR A 74 8.61 -21.14 19.28
CA TYR A 74 8.62 -22.40 20.00
C TYR A 74 10.05 -22.79 20.40
N PRO A 75 10.24 -23.52 21.51
CA PRO A 75 11.57 -23.99 21.91
C PRO A 75 12.18 -24.95 20.88
N PHE A 76 11.34 -25.62 20.08
CA PHE A 76 11.77 -26.64 19.12
C PHE A 76 11.15 -26.42 17.74
N PRO A 77 11.95 -26.56 16.63
CA PRO A 77 11.46 -26.43 15.28
C PRO A 77 10.78 -27.74 14.79
N PHE A 78 9.63 -28.10 15.35
CA PHE A 78 8.93 -29.37 15.06
C PHE A 78 8.71 -29.61 13.56
N GLY A 79 8.25 -28.60 12.83
CA GLY A 79 7.99 -28.71 11.40
C GLY A 79 9.25 -29.05 10.60
N LEU A 80 10.40 -28.51 10.99
CA LEU A 80 11.68 -28.81 10.36
C LEU A 80 12.20 -30.20 10.72
N TRP A 81 11.95 -30.64 11.95
CA TRP A 81 12.28 -32.03 12.34
C TRP A 81 11.47 -33.03 11.55
N ILE A 82 10.18 -32.80 11.37
CA ILE A 82 9.30 -33.66 10.56
C ILE A 82 9.77 -33.62 9.09
N TYR A 83 10.12 -32.44 8.56
CA TYR A 83 10.67 -32.31 7.22
C TYR A 83 11.90 -33.24 7.06
N ASN A 84 12.88 -33.12 7.92
CA ASN A 84 14.13 -33.90 7.85
C ASN A 84 13.94 -35.39 8.11
N GLY A 85 12.97 -35.78 8.95
CA GLY A 85 12.71 -37.19 9.30
C GLY A 85 11.87 -37.94 8.28
N PHE A 86 10.94 -37.23 7.62
CA PHE A 86 9.90 -37.85 6.79
C PHE A 86 10.00 -37.49 5.30
N GLN A 87 10.96 -36.70 4.88
CA GLN A 87 11.13 -36.28 3.47
C GLN A 87 11.23 -37.45 2.48
N LYS A 88 11.82 -38.59 2.91
CA LYS A 88 12.05 -39.77 2.07
C LYS A 88 10.81 -40.65 1.88
N TYR A 89 9.73 -40.41 2.63
CA TYR A 89 8.53 -41.25 2.54
C TYR A 89 7.63 -40.79 1.37
N GLU A 90 7.47 -41.64 0.39
CA GLU A 90 6.63 -41.36 -0.78
C GLU A 90 5.16 -41.72 -0.61
N LYS A 91 4.86 -42.68 0.27
CA LYS A 91 3.51 -43.25 0.52
C LYS A 91 3.27 -43.53 1.99
N GLY A 92 2.02 -43.78 2.36
CA GLY A 92 1.60 -44.23 3.68
C GLY A 92 1.62 -43.13 4.75
N PHE A 93 1.63 -43.59 6.03
CA PHE A 93 1.51 -42.69 7.19
C PHE A 93 2.64 -41.67 7.31
N GLY A 94 3.86 -42.05 6.93
CA GLY A 94 4.99 -41.09 6.90
C GLY A 94 4.79 -39.93 5.94
N LYS A 95 4.26 -40.20 4.73
CA LYS A 95 3.91 -39.15 3.77
C LYS A 95 2.77 -38.25 4.25
N TRP A 96 1.78 -38.85 4.93
CA TRP A 96 0.68 -38.07 5.52
C TRP A 96 1.20 -37.11 6.61
N ILE A 97 2.08 -37.57 7.51
CA ILE A 97 2.72 -36.71 8.53
C ILE A 97 3.50 -35.59 7.85
N PHE A 98 4.31 -35.91 6.83
CA PHE A 98 5.08 -34.95 6.08
C PHE A 98 4.17 -33.86 5.49
N ASN A 99 3.13 -34.24 4.76
CA ASN A 99 2.24 -33.28 4.09
C ASN A 99 1.45 -32.40 5.08
N LYS A 100 1.20 -32.89 6.32
CA LYS A 100 0.41 -32.15 7.32
C LYS A 100 1.25 -31.23 8.19
N PHE A 101 2.48 -31.62 8.53
CA PHE A 101 3.24 -31.01 9.62
C PHE A 101 4.67 -30.60 9.24
N ALA A 102 5.18 -31.02 8.08
CA ALA A 102 6.51 -30.61 7.66
C ALA A 102 6.52 -29.12 7.30
N ALA A 103 7.55 -28.43 7.76
CA ALA A 103 7.85 -27.05 7.33
C ALA A 103 9.15 -27.05 6.54
N THR A 104 9.12 -26.47 5.35
CA THR A 104 10.33 -26.28 4.53
C THR A 104 11.35 -25.44 5.28
N PRO A 105 12.66 -25.75 5.16
CA PRO A 105 13.69 -24.95 5.81
C PRO A 105 13.68 -23.52 5.25
N VAL A 106 13.69 -22.54 6.15
CA VAL A 106 13.88 -21.13 5.79
C VAL A 106 15.37 -20.91 5.59
N LEU A 107 15.78 -20.72 4.34
CA LEU A 107 17.17 -20.56 3.96
C LEU A 107 17.56 -19.09 3.93
N MET A 108 18.84 -18.80 4.09
CA MET A 108 19.36 -17.43 4.01
C MET A 108 19.12 -16.83 2.62
N SER A 109 19.23 -17.62 1.55
CA SER A 109 18.88 -17.25 0.18
C SER A 109 17.41 -16.87 0.03
N THR A 110 16.50 -17.60 0.69
CA THR A 110 15.06 -17.32 0.68
C THR A 110 14.72 -16.04 1.45
N VAL A 111 15.39 -15.79 2.58
CA VAL A 111 15.24 -14.53 3.35
C VAL A 111 15.66 -13.33 2.52
N ASN A 112 16.68 -13.48 1.69
CA ASN A 112 17.22 -12.46 0.79
C ASN A 112 17.44 -11.10 1.46
N PRO A 113 18.40 -10.99 2.38
CA PRO A 113 18.60 -9.79 3.18
C PRO A 113 18.94 -8.55 2.35
N ASP A 114 19.55 -8.72 1.17
CA ASP A 114 19.89 -7.61 0.25
C ASP A 114 18.63 -6.93 -0.31
N ILE A 115 17.64 -7.73 -0.73
CA ILE A 115 16.36 -7.17 -1.23
C ILE A 115 15.61 -6.48 -0.10
N ARG A 116 15.58 -7.08 1.10
CA ARG A 116 14.93 -6.49 2.27
C ARG A 116 15.60 -5.20 2.71
N GLN A 117 16.92 -5.16 2.70
CA GLN A 117 17.70 -3.95 2.94
C GLN A 117 17.31 -2.82 1.97
N LYS A 118 17.26 -3.11 0.66
CA LYS A 118 16.87 -2.13 -0.37
C LYS A 118 15.43 -1.67 -0.19
N ALA A 119 14.50 -2.58 0.11
CA ALA A 119 13.11 -2.23 0.40
C ALA A 119 12.98 -1.31 1.62
N ALA A 120 13.70 -1.62 2.70
CA ALA A 120 13.71 -0.79 3.90
C ALA A 120 14.31 0.62 3.65
N VAL A 121 15.35 0.74 2.82
CA VAL A 121 15.90 2.04 2.41
C VAL A 121 14.88 2.83 1.59
N ASN A 122 14.14 2.18 0.69
CA ASN A 122 13.09 2.85 -0.07
C ASN A 122 11.95 3.33 0.84
N LEU A 123 11.52 2.51 1.81
CA LEU A 123 10.55 2.94 2.81
C LEU A 123 11.02 4.17 3.59
N LEU A 124 12.28 4.20 4.03
CA LEU A 124 12.83 5.40 4.68
C LEU A 124 12.73 6.64 3.77
N ARG A 125 13.02 6.50 2.48
CA ARG A 125 12.90 7.60 1.50
C ARG A 125 11.47 8.05 1.29
N ASP A 126 10.52 7.13 1.29
CA ASP A 126 9.09 7.43 1.14
C ASP A 126 8.58 8.31 2.28
N TYR A 127 9.20 8.23 3.46
CA TYR A 127 8.95 9.09 4.62
C TYR A 127 9.91 10.26 4.77
N GLY A 128 10.68 10.60 3.72
CA GLY A 128 11.56 11.77 3.70
C GLY A 128 12.95 11.57 4.33
N TYR A 129 13.31 10.35 4.72
CA TYR A 129 14.65 10.03 5.23
C TYR A 129 15.61 9.71 4.07
N PHE A 130 15.85 10.67 3.17
CA PHE A 130 16.63 10.45 1.94
C PHE A 130 18.06 10.02 2.20
N ASN A 131 18.64 10.44 3.32
CA ASN A 131 19.99 10.05 3.75
C ASN A 131 19.98 8.83 4.70
N GLY A 132 18.82 8.23 4.92
CA GLY A 132 18.67 7.02 5.71
C GLY A 132 19.40 5.84 5.07
N SER A 133 19.91 4.96 5.90
CA SER A 133 20.62 3.76 5.47
C SER A 133 20.27 2.55 6.31
N VAL A 134 20.25 1.40 5.67
CA VAL A 134 20.03 0.12 6.33
C VAL A 134 21.20 -0.78 5.95
N SER A 135 21.74 -1.51 6.91
CA SER A 135 22.76 -2.51 6.70
C SER A 135 22.43 -3.78 7.48
N TYR A 136 23.03 -4.89 7.14
CA TYR A 136 22.88 -6.12 7.90
C TYR A 136 24.21 -6.83 8.11
N LYS A 137 24.26 -7.66 9.17
CA LYS A 137 25.36 -8.58 9.45
C LYS A 137 24.80 -9.98 9.64
N THR A 138 25.48 -10.95 9.06
CA THR A 138 25.20 -12.37 9.25
C THR A 138 26.07 -12.93 10.38
N PHE A 139 25.45 -13.58 11.34
CA PHE A 139 26.13 -14.24 12.46
C PHE A 139 25.98 -15.74 12.33
N ILE A 140 27.05 -16.42 11.93
CA ILE A 140 27.09 -17.88 11.87
C ILE A 140 27.10 -18.43 13.31
N ASP A 141 26.37 -19.53 13.54
CA ASP A 141 26.35 -20.20 14.83
C ASP A 141 27.73 -20.87 15.07
N PRO A 142 28.40 -20.61 16.20
CA PRO A 142 29.69 -21.22 16.51
C PRO A 142 29.66 -22.75 16.61
N LYS A 143 28.46 -23.33 16.89
CA LYS A 143 28.27 -24.78 17.05
C LYS A 143 27.88 -25.49 15.75
N ASP A 144 27.35 -24.76 14.78
CA ASP A 144 26.88 -25.33 13.51
C ASP A 144 27.00 -24.27 12.39
N SER A 145 28.02 -24.40 11.57
CA SER A 145 28.32 -23.45 10.48
C SER A 145 27.22 -23.35 9.41
N LEU A 146 26.29 -24.32 9.38
CA LEU A 146 25.13 -24.32 8.49
C LEU A 146 23.94 -23.53 9.06
N LYS A 147 24.11 -22.85 10.21
CA LYS A 147 23.09 -22.00 10.84
C LYS A 147 23.57 -20.57 10.97
N ALA A 148 22.67 -19.63 10.69
CA ALA A 148 22.99 -18.24 10.91
C ALA A 148 21.79 -17.42 11.37
N LYS A 149 22.09 -16.27 12.00
CA LYS A 149 21.15 -15.22 12.38
C LYS A 149 21.49 -13.95 11.64
N LEU A 150 20.50 -13.13 11.36
CA LEU A 150 20.68 -11.77 10.83
C LEU A 150 20.59 -10.74 11.95
N GLN A 151 21.28 -9.63 11.79
CA GLN A 151 21.08 -8.42 12.56
C GLN A 151 21.06 -7.23 11.60
N TYR A 152 19.97 -6.49 11.58
CA TYR A 152 19.88 -5.26 10.82
C TYR A 152 20.26 -4.07 11.69
N THR A 153 20.90 -3.10 11.03
CA THR A 153 21.20 -1.78 11.60
C THR A 153 20.52 -0.75 10.72
N VAL A 154 19.60 0.00 11.27
CA VAL A 154 18.86 1.08 10.60
C VAL A 154 19.37 2.40 11.13
N ASN A 155 19.81 3.28 10.25
CA ASN A 155 20.17 4.66 10.58
C ASN A 155 19.22 5.61 9.85
N MET A 156 18.29 6.21 10.58
CA MET A 156 17.25 7.07 9.98
C MET A 156 17.80 8.41 9.52
N ARG A 157 18.74 9.00 10.29
CA ARG A 157 19.19 10.37 10.10
C ARG A 157 18.05 11.40 10.19
N ASN A 158 18.26 12.61 9.69
CA ASN A 158 17.26 13.67 9.74
C ASN A 158 16.29 13.55 8.56
N PRO A 159 14.97 13.71 8.79
CA PRO A 159 13.98 13.77 7.72
C PRO A 159 14.09 15.08 6.95
N TYR A 160 13.54 15.08 5.74
CA TYR A 160 13.36 16.28 4.93
C TYR A 160 11.95 16.83 5.11
N PHE A 161 11.85 18.16 5.11
CA PHE A 161 10.60 18.91 5.23
C PHE A 161 10.27 19.62 3.92
N ILE A 162 8.99 19.77 3.65
CA ILE A 162 8.51 20.53 2.49
C ILE A 162 8.75 22.01 2.76
N ASP A 163 9.54 22.67 1.89
CA ASP A 163 9.73 24.12 1.94
C ASP A 163 8.55 24.85 1.32
N THR A 164 8.31 24.60 0.04
CA THR A 164 7.23 25.25 -0.73
C THR A 164 6.65 24.28 -1.75
N VAL A 165 5.36 24.50 -2.09
CA VAL A 165 4.65 23.73 -3.11
C VAL A 165 4.16 24.69 -4.21
N TYR A 166 4.52 24.42 -5.47
CA TYR A 166 4.10 25.19 -6.64
C TYR A 166 3.32 24.33 -7.63
N TYR A 167 2.36 24.95 -8.31
CA TYR A 167 1.64 24.36 -9.44
C TYR A 167 2.18 24.97 -10.73
N ARG A 168 2.70 24.18 -11.66
CA ARG A 168 3.25 24.63 -12.93
C ARG A 168 2.83 23.74 -14.10
N GLY A 169 2.77 24.33 -15.32
CA GLY A 169 2.50 23.57 -16.55
C GLY A 169 1.01 23.29 -16.82
N PHE A 170 0.10 23.81 -16.01
CA PHE A 170 -1.35 23.74 -16.22
C PHE A 170 -1.88 25.03 -16.87
N SER A 171 -3.10 24.96 -17.39
CA SER A 171 -3.80 26.17 -17.84
C SER A 171 -3.99 27.14 -16.65
N GLU A 172 -4.01 28.44 -16.93
CA GLU A 172 -4.23 29.49 -15.92
C GLU A 172 -5.46 29.22 -15.05
N ARG A 173 -6.54 28.77 -15.69
CA ARG A 173 -7.77 28.38 -15.00
C ARG A 173 -7.57 27.22 -14.04
N THR A 174 -6.93 26.15 -14.48
CA THR A 174 -6.66 24.97 -13.65
C THR A 174 -5.78 25.34 -12.46
N THR A 175 -4.72 26.11 -12.70
CA THR A 175 -3.83 26.62 -11.65
C THR A 175 -4.61 27.44 -10.62
N ARG A 176 -5.47 28.36 -11.08
CA ARG A 176 -6.32 29.18 -10.18
C ARG A 176 -7.25 28.32 -9.30
N ILE A 177 -7.86 27.28 -9.87
CA ILE A 177 -8.73 26.36 -9.10
C ILE A 177 -7.92 25.60 -8.04
N MET A 178 -6.72 25.14 -8.38
CA MET A 178 -5.84 24.45 -7.44
C MET A 178 -5.39 25.38 -6.31
N GLU A 179 -5.02 26.64 -6.64
CA GLU A 179 -4.63 27.66 -5.65
C GLU A 179 -5.78 28.00 -4.68
N LEU A 180 -7.00 28.17 -5.18
CA LEU A 180 -8.18 28.37 -4.33
C LEU A 180 -8.46 27.19 -3.41
N GLY A 181 -8.10 25.99 -3.85
CA GLY A 181 -8.22 24.74 -3.05
C GLY A 181 -7.06 24.49 -2.09
N ARG A 182 -6.03 25.34 -2.05
CA ARG A 182 -4.79 25.14 -1.27
C ARG A 182 -5.02 24.99 0.25
N ARG A 183 -6.02 25.66 0.79
CA ARG A 183 -6.37 25.56 2.24
C ARG A 183 -6.70 24.15 2.71
N ARG A 184 -7.04 23.24 1.79
CA ARG A 184 -7.35 21.82 2.07
C ARG A 184 -6.25 20.89 1.55
N SER A 185 -5.07 21.41 1.29
CA SER A 185 -3.93 20.61 0.84
C SER A 185 -3.51 19.64 1.93
N LEU A 186 -3.10 18.45 1.53
CA LEU A 186 -2.51 17.43 2.39
C LEU A 186 -1.00 17.62 2.53
N ILE A 187 -0.43 18.57 1.78
CA ILE A 187 0.99 18.91 1.80
C ILE A 187 1.14 20.42 2.01
N SER A 188 1.88 20.81 3.02
CA SER A 188 2.08 22.21 3.38
C SER A 188 3.55 22.48 3.71
N SER A 189 3.95 23.74 3.62
CA SER A 189 5.28 24.16 4.04
C SER A 189 5.51 23.85 5.53
N GLY A 190 6.67 23.30 5.86
CA GLY A 190 7.05 22.89 7.20
C GLY A 190 6.61 21.48 7.60
N GLU A 191 5.80 20.78 6.78
CA GLU A 191 5.45 19.38 7.01
C GLU A 191 6.57 18.45 6.54
N GLN A 192 6.74 17.31 7.22
CA GLN A 192 7.70 16.29 6.81
C GLN A 192 7.30 15.69 5.47
N PHE A 193 8.26 15.47 4.59
CA PHE A 193 8.03 14.80 3.30
C PHE A 193 7.47 13.39 3.53
N ASN A 194 6.36 13.08 2.85
CA ASN A 194 5.71 11.78 2.89
C ASN A 194 5.05 11.48 1.54
N VAL A 195 5.41 10.36 0.92
CA VAL A 195 4.88 9.95 -0.39
C VAL A 195 3.37 9.68 -0.33
N ALA A 196 2.86 9.14 0.79
CA ALA A 196 1.43 8.87 0.93
C ALA A 196 0.60 10.17 0.90
N ASP A 197 1.09 11.26 1.51
CA ASP A 197 0.43 12.56 1.48
C ASP A 197 0.49 13.19 0.09
N LEU A 198 1.61 12.99 -0.65
CA LEU A 198 1.74 13.43 -2.04
C LEU A 198 0.71 12.73 -2.95
N ASP A 199 0.52 11.42 -2.78
CA ASP A 199 -0.47 10.66 -3.55
C ASP A 199 -1.91 10.99 -3.15
N GLY A 200 -2.14 11.23 -1.86
CA GLY A 200 -3.39 11.76 -1.35
C GLY A 200 -3.73 13.11 -1.97
N GLU A 201 -2.75 14.02 -2.06
CA GLU A 201 -2.92 15.35 -2.67
C GLU A 201 -3.22 15.26 -4.17
N ARG A 202 -2.57 14.37 -4.93
CA ARG A 202 -2.92 14.11 -6.34
C ARG A 202 -4.39 13.71 -6.49
N THR A 203 -4.85 12.82 -5.61
CA THR A 203 -6.25 12.34 -5.57
C THR A 203 -7.21 13.48 -5.19
N ARG A 204 -6.86 14.29 -4.20
CA ARG A 204 -7.64 15.46 -3.76
C ARG A 204 -7.78 16.49 -4.88
N ILE A 205 -6.68 16.85 -5.55
CA ILE A 205 -6.69 17.80 -6.66
C ILE A 205 -7.52 17.28 -7.84
N SER A 206 -7.35 16.01 -8.20
CA SER A 206 -8.17 15.38 -9.24
C SER A 206 -9.66 15.47 -8.90
N THR A 207 -10.03 15.20 -7.65
CA THR A 207 -11.41 15.32 -7.18
C THR A 207 -11.91 16.76 -7.23
N LEU A 208 -11.08 17.73 -6.81
CA LEU A 208 -11.38 19.15 -6.87
C LEU A 208 -11.69 19.59 -8.32
N LEU A 209 -10.82 19.24 -9.26
CA LEU A 209 -10.99 19.59 -10.68
C LEU A 209 -12.20 18.91 -11.32
N ARG A 210 -12.46 17.64 -10.98
CA ARG A 210 -13.66 16.93 -11.44
C ARG A 210 -14.95 17.55 -10.90
N ASN A 211 -14.95 18.04 -9.69
CA ASN A 211 -16.10 18.70 -9.07
C ASN A 211 -16.44 20.03 -9.75
N VAL A 212 -15.46 20.72 -10.32
CA VAL A 212 -15.70 21.93 -11.12
C VAL A 212 -15.94 21.66 -12.60
N GLY A 213 -16.02 20.38 -12.99
CA GLY A 213 -16.42 19.96 -14.34
C GLY A 213 -15.29 19.44 -15.23
N CYS A 214 -14.05 19.37 -14.80
CA CYS A 214 -12.96 18.72 -15.55
C CYS A 214 -13.13 17.19 -15.46
N TYR A 215 -14.16 16.65 -16.09
CA TYR A 215 -14.64 15.28 -15.94
C TYR A 215 -13.59 14.21 -16.20
N TYR A 216 -12.72 14.43 -17.19
CA TYR A 216 -11.68 13.47 -17.58
C TYR A 216 -10.38 13.61 -16.81
N PHE A 217 -10.31 14.53 -15.83
CA PHE A 217 -9.10 14.68 -15.03
C PHE A 217 -8.87 13.47 -14.10
N ARG A 218 -7.62 12.99 -14.03
CA ARG A 218 -7.22 11.80 -13.24
C ARG A 218 -6.01 12.13 -12.36
N PRO A 219 -5.85 11.46 -11.21
CA PRO A 219 -4.65 11.61 -10.38
C PRO A 219 -3.34 11.31 -11.13
N ASP A 220 -3.38 10.32 -12.05
CA ASP A 220 -2.22 9.89 -12.84
C ASP A 220 -1.71 10.96 -13.82
N TYR A 221 -2.49 12.03 -14.05
CA TYR A 221 -2.05 13.17 -14.85
C TYR A 221 -1.18 14.15 -14.05
N LEU A 222 -1.00 13.93 -12.76
CA LEU A 222 -0.22 14.73 -11.85
C LEU A 222 1.07 14.01 -11.47
N THR A 223 2.19 14.72 -11.51
CA THR A 223 3.47 14.25 -10.98
C THR A 223 4.18 15.36 -10.24
N TYR A 224 5.14 14.98 -9.40
CA TYR A 224 5.95 15.94 -8.66
C TYR A 224 7.36 15.99 -9.18
N GLN A 225 7.92 17.19 -9.20
CA GLN A 225 9.35 17.43 -9.27
C GLN A 225 9.82 17.97 -7.92
N ALA A 226 10.78 17.29 -7.32
CA ALA A 226 11.41 17.67 -6.07
C ALA A 226 12.76 18.34 -6.36
N ASP A 227 13.05 19.46 -5.70
CA ASP A 227 14.29 20.21 -5.84
C ASP A 227 14.85 20.50 -4.43
N THR A 228 16.05 20.01 -4.16
CA THR A 228 16.74 20.20 -2.88
C THR A 228 17.94 21.14 -2.99
N MET A 229 18.25 21.63 -4.20
CA MET A 229 19.45 22.44 -4.46
C MET A 229 19.27 23.92 -4.13
N ILE A 230 18.04 24.41 -4.22
CA ILE A 230 17.71 25.83 -4.07
C ILE A 230 17.05 26.17 -2.73
N VAL A 231 16.94 25.21 -1.84
CA VAL A 231 16.34 25.34 -0.51
C VAL A 231 17.34 24.99 0.59
N PRO A 232 17.09 25.39 1.85
CA PRO A 232 17.97 25.04 2.96
C PRO A 232 18.15 23.51 3.10
N ASN A 233 19.30 23.10 3.67
CA ASN A 233 19.54 21.68 3.94
C ASN A 233 18.43 21.08 4.79
N GLY A 234 18.01 19.86 4.41
CA GLY A 234 16.88 19.17 5.07
C GLY A 234 15.51 19.65 4.60
N HIS A 235 15.45 20.45 3.55
CA HIS A 235 14.19 20.90 2.94
C HIS A 235 14.10 20.47 1.48
N VAL A 236 12.88 20.44 0.95
CA VAL A 236 12.58 20.10 -0.44
C VAL A 236 11.50 21.04 -0.98
N GLN A 237 11.77 21.64 -2.14
CA GLN A 237 10.76 22.37 -2.89
C GLN A 237 10.02 21.41 -3.80
N MET A 238 8.69 21.42 -3.74
CA MET A 238 7.83 20.55 -4.52
C MET A 238 7.15 21.32 -5.65
N ARG A 239 7.26 20.81 -6.87
CA ARG A 239 6.54 21.36 -8.04
C ARG A 239 5.58 20.30 -8.55
N LEU A 240 4.28 20.54 -8.43
CA LEU A 240 3.26 19.71 -9.05
C LEU A 240 3.10 20.13 -10.51
N ILE A 241 3.31 19.20 -11.42
CA ILE A 241 3.27 19.41 -12.86
C ILE A 241 2.39 18.34 -13.54
N PRO A 242 1.85 18.62 -14.72
CA PRO A 242 1.20 17.59 -15.52
C PRO A 242 2.24 16.61 -16.05
N VAL A 243 1.87 15.32 -16.13
CA VAL A 243 2.71 14.33 -16.80
C VAL A 243 2.85 14.66 -18.29
N PRO A 244 4.01 14.36 -18.91
CA PRO A 244 4.16 14.51 -20.36
C PRO A 244 3.08 13.71 -21.10
N GLY A 245 2.41 14.36 -22.07
CA GLY A 245 1.34 13.72 -22.84
C GLY A 245 -0.05 13.75 -22.19
N MET A 246 -0.24 14.49 -21.10
CA MET A 246 -1.59 14.69 -20.54
C MET A 246 -2.55 15.23 -21.63
N PRO A 247 -3.71 14.58 -21.86
CA PRO A 247 -4.65 15.03 -22.88
C PRO A 247 -5.22 16.41 -22.55
N LYS A 248 -5.24 17.33 -23.53
CA LYS A 248 -5.84 18.67 -23.36
C LYS A 248 -7.31 18.64 -22.92
N VAL A 249 -8.02 17.54 -23.21
CA VAL A 249 -9.41 17.33 -22.78
C VAL A 249 -9.55 17.19 -21.27
N ALA A 250 -8.49 16.80 -20.56
CA ALA A 250 -8.49 16.66 -19.10
C ALA A 250 -8.80 17.99 -18.39
N GLU A 251 -8.32 19.11 -18.90
CA GLU A 251 -8.56 20.44 -18.34
C GLU A 251 -9.85 21.11 -18.85
N LYS A 252 -10.52 20.51 -19.86
CA LYS A 252 -11.79 21.03 -20.37
C LYS A 252 -12.91 20.77 -19.38
N GLN A 253 -13.75 21.81 -19.19
CA GLN A 253 -14.97 21.66 -18.39
C GLN A 253 -16.12 21.09 -19.21
N PHE A 254 -16.80 20.17 -18.62
CA PHE A 254 -18.01 19.54 -19.12
C PHE A 254 -19.18 19.88 -18.20
N ARG A 255 -20.33 20.09 -18.80
CA ARG A 255 -21.60 20.27 -18.09
C ARG A 255 -22.56 19.16 -18.52
N VAL A 256 -23.40 18.72 -17.60
CA VAL A 256 -24.47 17.79 -17.94
C VAL A 256 -25.46 18.51 -18.83
N GLY A 257 -25.67 18.04 -20.03
CA GLY A 257 -26.63 18.56 -20.99
C GLY A 257 -28.07 18.11 -20.69
N ARG A 258 -28.88 17.93 -21.72
CA ARG A 258 -30.23 17.37 -21.61
C ARG A 258 -30.16 15.97 -21.02
N LYS A 259 -31.11 15.68 -20.14
CA LYS A 259 -31.26 14.35 -19.58
C LYS A 259 -32.48 13.71 -20.21
N SER A 260 -32.30 12.57 -20.84
CA SER A 260 -33.40 11.79 -21.40
C SER A 260 -33.44 10.42 -20.73
N VAL A 261 -34.64 9.94 -20.44
CA VAL A 261 -34.91 8.60 -19.92
C VAL A 261 -35.82 7.88 -20.86
N TYR A 262 -35.44 6.71 -21.26
CA TYR A 262 -36.21 5.84 -22.16
C TYR A 262 -36.80 4.70 -21.36
N LEU A 263 -38.14 4.67 -21.28
CA LEU A 263 -38.93 3.64 -20.61
C LEU A 263 -39.50 2.73 -21.68
N LEU A 264 -38.95 1.55 -21.82
CA LEU A 264 -39.46 0.55 -22.77
C LEU A 264 -40.82 0.01 -22.30
N GLY A 265 -41.65 -0.36 -23.24
CA GLY A 265 -42.92 -1.06 -22.99
C GLY A 265 -42.71 -2.44 -22.38
N LYS A 266 -43.80 -3.09 -21.90
CA LYS A 266 -43.76 -4.39 -21.19
C LYS A 266 -43.05 -5.53 -21.94
N GLN A 267 -43.00 -5.47 -23.26
CA GLN A 267 -42.37 -6.46 -24.13
C GLN A 267 -41.14 -5.87 -24.89
N GLY A 268 -40.54 -4.80 -24.31
CA GLY A 268 -39.40 -4.13 -24.95
C GLY A 268 -39.82 -3.20 -26.13
N GLN A 269 -41.09 -2.81 -26.19
CA GLN A 269 -41.50 -1.86 -27.24
C GLN A 269 -40.84 -0.53 -27.08
N GLU A 270 -40.39 0.05 -28.17
CA GLU A 270 -39.73 1.37 -28.20
C GLU A 270 -40.72 2.47 -27.77
N PRO A 271 -40.26 3.53 -27.12
CA PRO A 271 -41.06 4.67 -26.77
C PRO A 271 -41.69 5.32 -28.01
N ASN A 272 -43.02 5.60 -27.94
CA ASN A 272 -43.76 6.25 -28.99
C ASN A 272 -44.29 7.65 -28.59
N ASP A 273 -44.01 8.05 -27.34
CA ASP A 273 -44.41 9.36 -26.79
C ASP A 273 -43.36 9.87 -25.83
N SER A 274 -43.38 11.17 -25.53
CA SER A 274 -42.45 11.81 -24.60
C SER A 274 -43.08 12.96 -23.83
N MET A 275 -42.54 13.21 -22.64
CA MET A 275 -42.93 14.37 -21.81
C MET A 275 -41.69 15.00 -21.17
N ASP A 276 -41.77 16.32 -20.98
CA ASP A 276 -40.76 17.05 -20.22
C ASP A 276 -41.23 17.26 -18.78
N TYR A 277 -40.41 16.86 -17.81
CA TYR A 277 -40.67 17.08 -16.40
C TYR A 277 -39.43 17.64 -15.69
N LYS A 278 -39.48 18.91 -15.31
CA LYS A 278 -38.42 19.62 -14.60
C LYS A 278 -37.02 19.48 -15.24
N GLY A 279 -36.96 19.59 -16.59
CA GLY A 279 -35.70 19.47 -17.35
C GLY A 279 -35.20 18.04 -17.55
N LEU A 280 -36.06 17.05 -17.35
CA LEU A 280 -35.87 15.65 -17.69
C LEU A 280 -36.89 15.31 -18.80
N THR A 281 -36.39 14.91 -19.97
CA THR A 281 -37.24 14.38 -21.05
C THR A 281 -37.44 12.89 -20.83
N ILE A 282 -38.71 12.49 -20.63
CA ILE A 282 -39.07 11.09 -20.40
C ILE A 282 -39.77 10.56 -21.66
N HIS A 283 -39.12 9.58 -22.31
CA HIS A 283 -39.69 8.85 -23.43
C HIS A 283 -40.35 7.57 -22.90
N TYR A 284 -41.58 7.30 -23.32
CA TYR A 284 -42.36 6.14 -22.84
C TYR A 284 -43.25 5.54 -23.94
N TYR A 285 -43.70 4.31 -23.73
CA TYR A 285 -44.66 3.65 -24.62
C TYR A 285 -46.08 3.81 -24.09
N ASN A 286 -46.96 4.46 -24.87
CA ASN A 286 -48.38 4.75 -24.60
C ASN A 286 -48.65 5.54 -23.32
N LYS A 287 -48.23 5.03 -22.17
CA LYS A 287 -48.41 5.66 -20.85
C LYS A 287 -47.18 5.45 -19.98
N PRO A 288 -46.72 6.50 -19.27
CA PRO A 288 -45.58 6.35 -18.36
C PRO A 288 -45.85 5.28 -17.29
N PRO A 289 -45.04 4.21 -17.20
CA PRO A 289 -45.24 3.14 -16.22
C PRO A 289 -44.91 3.59 -14.78
N VAL A 290 -44.22 4.71 -14.64
CA VAL A 290 -43.78 5.28 -13.37
C VAL A 290 -44.11 6.77 -13.32
N ARG A 291 -44.51 7.28 -12.15
CA ARG A 291 -44.79 8.71 -11.97
C ARG A 291 -43.54 9.55 -12.25
N PRO A 292 -43.60 10.61 -13.09
CA PRO A 292 -42.46 11.46 -13.43
C PRO A 292 -41.71 12.01 -12.22
N ASN A 293 -42.41 12.31 -11.12
CA ASN A 293 -41.82 12.78 -9.87
C ASN A 293 -40.88 11.72 -9.22
N MET A 294 -41.20 10.43 -9.32
CA MET A 294 -40.36 9.35 -8.79
C MET A 294 -39.08 9.23 -9.60
N LEU A 295 -39.17 9.25 -10.94
CA LEU A 295 -38.02 9.24 -11.83
C LEU A 295 -37.13 10.46 -11.57
N TYR A 296 -37.72 11.62 -11.45
CA TYR A 296 -36.98 12.86 -11.16
C TYR A 296 -36.26 12.78 -9.82
N ARG A 297 -36.87 12.30 -8.77
CA ARG A 297 -36.24 12.11 -7.44
C ARG A 297 -35.10 11.11 -7.51
N TRP A 298 -35.32 9.98 -8.16
CA TRP A 298 -34.33 8.93 -8.26
C TRP A 298 -33.10 9.36 -9.07
N LEU A 299 -33.32 10.01 -10.21
CA LEU A 299 -32.23 10.48 -11.10
C LEU A 299 -31.53 11.74 -10.57
N ASN A 300 -32.24 12.64 -9.90
CA ASN A 300 -31.66 13.86 -9.32
C ASN A 300 -31.06 13.64 -7.93
N TYR A 301 -31.29 12.55 -7.23
CA TYR A 301 -30.65 12.30 -5.96
C TYR A 301 -29.12 12.30 -6.09
N GLN A 302 -28.57 11.74 -7.14
CA GLN A 302 -27.14 11.84 -7.45
C GLN A 302 -26.74 13.19 -8.07
N GLY A 303 -27.62 13.84 -8.84
CA GLY A 303 -27.42 15.17 -9.41
C GLY A 303 -27.47 16.29 -8.36
N TYR A 304 -28.25 16.13 -7.31
CA TYR A 304 -28.37 17.12 -6.21
C TYR A 304 -27.12 17.12 -5.32
N ARG A 305 -26.53 15.98 -5.03
CA ARG A 305 -25.21 15.89 -4.37
C ARG A 305 -24.12 16.58 -5.20
N ARG A 306 -24.10 16.37 -6.52
CA ARG A 306 -23.16 17.07 -7.43
C ARG A 306 -23.42 18.58 -7.51
N LYS A 307 -24.70 19.03 -7.55
CA LYS A 307 -25.03 20.45 -7.55
C LYS A 307 -24.62 21.14 -6.24
N ARG A 308 -24.79 20.50 -5.09
CA ARG A 308 -24.39 21.04 -3.79
C ARG A 308 -22.85 21.11 -3.68
N GLN A 309 -22.14 20.09 -4.13
CA GLN A 309 -20.68 20.10 -4.20
C GLN A 309 -20.13 21.16 -5.18
N ILE A 310 -20.81 21.38 -6.32
CA ILE A 310 -20.46 22.43 -7.28
C ILE A 310 -20.79 23.82 -6.73
N GLN A 311 -21.88 23.99 -5.99
CA GLN A 311 -22.21 25.25 -5.32
C GLN A 311 -21.24 25.56 -4.18
N ASP A 312 -20.86 24.58 -3.39
CA ASP A 312 -19.86 24.73 -2.34
C ASP A 312 -18.47 25.03 -2.92
N SER A 313 -18.14 24.44 -4.08
CA SER A 313 -16.90 24.71 -4.82
C SER A 313 -16.96 26.05 -5.60
N ALA A 314 -18.14 26.46 -6.08
CA ALA A 314 -18.36 27.76 -6.74
C ALA A 314 -18.50 28.92 -5.73
N GLY A 315 -18.91 28.65 -4.50
CA GLY A 315 -18.81 29.57 -3.38
C GLY A 315 -17.39 29.94 -3.04
N ILE A 316 -16.46 28.99 -3.21
CA ILE A 316 -15.00 29.21 -3.11
C ILE A 316 -14.48 30.02 -4.30
N ALA A 317 -15.11 29.91 -5.47
CA ALA A 317 -14.71 30.63 -6.69
C ALA A 317 -15.27 32.07 -6.79
N ARG A 318 -16.14 32.50 -5.86
CA ARG A 318 -16.73 33.85 -5.83
C ARG A 318 -16.23 34.70 -4.66
N GLN A 319 -15.37 34.20 -3.80
CA GLN A 319 -14.61 34.95 -2.79
C GLN A 319 -13.13 35.06 -3.18
#